data_7d3ed1051776024f6ce1765cc660be4e
#
_entry.id   7d3ed1051776024f6ce1765cc660be4e
#
_cell.length_a   1.000
_cell.length_b   1.000
_cell.length_c   1.000
_cell.angle_alpha   90.00
_cell.angle_beta   90.00
_cell.angle_gamma   90.00
#
_symmetry.space_group_name_H-M   'P 1'
#
loop_
_entity.id
_entity.type
_entity.pdbx_description
1 polymer ?
#
loop_
_entity_poly.entity_id
_entity_poly.type
_entity_poly.pdbx_seq_one_letter_code
_entity_poly.pdbx_strand_id
1 'polypeptide(L)'
;PALQSGKLRCMGSTTYKEYRQHFEKDRALSRRFLKIDVSEPSSDDAVKILMGLKSYFEKFHDIKYTNAAIKASVDLSVRHITDRKLPDKAIDIIDEAGARTKLVEEKSRKKKIDIKEIESVVAKIARIPPKSISRDDEKALKSLPIDLKRVVFGQDKAIEQVSSAVKLARAGLREPNKPIGSYLFAGPTGVGKTEVAK
;
A
#
# COMPACT_ATOMS: atom_id res chain seq x y z
N PRO A 1 -41.41 -12.01 -1.71
CA PRO A 1 -42.23 -13.11 -2.29
C PRO A 1 -41.50 -13.88 -3.37
N ALA A 2 -40.91 -13.22 -4.41
CA ALA A 2 -40.28 -13.89 -5.54
C ALA A 2 -39.05 -14.74 -5.20
N LEU A 3 -38.20 -14.29 -4.27
CA LEU A 3 -37.06 -15.05 -3.71
C LEU A 3 -37.56 -16.25 -2.89
N GLN A 4 -38.68 -16.09 -2.17
CA GLN A 4 -39.23 -17.15 -1.31
C GLN A 4 -39.86 -18.26 -2.11
N SER A 5 -40.45 -17.95 -3.27
CA SER A 5 -41.07 -18.92 -4.17
C SER A 5 -40.05 -19.66 -5.06
N GLY A 6 -38.76 -19.35 -4.97
CA GLY A 6 -37.72 -19.92 -5.83
C GLY A 6 -37.77 -19.47 -7.30
N LYS A 7 -38.69 -18.58 -7.64
CA LYS A 7 -38.82 -18.06 -9.01
C LYS A 7 -37.70 -17.12 -9.42
N LEU A 8 -37.01 -16.48 -8.44
CA LEU A 8 -35.89 -15.58 -8.66
C LEU A 8 -34.63 -16.15 -8.03
N ARG A 9 -33.57 -16.27 -8.81
CA ARG A 9 -32.22 -16.51 -8.32
C ARG A 9 -31.45 -15.20 -8.38
N CYS A 10 -30.81 -14.83 -7.27
CA CYS A 10 -30.09 -13.57 -7.16
C CYS A 10 -28.69 -13.82 -6.62
N MET A 11 -27.70 -13.19 -7.22
CA MET A 11 -26.34 -13.10 -6.72
C MET A 11 -25.98 -11.62 -6.62
N GLY A 12 -25.44 -11.20 -5.48
CA GLY A 12 -25.02 -9.84 -5.24
C GLY A 12 -23.67 -9.79 -4.55
N SER A 13 -22.96 -8.68 -4.73
CA SER A 13 -21.72 -8.39 -4.02
C SER A 13 -21.93 -7.17 -3.12
N THR A 14 -21.29 -7.18 -1.97
CA THR A 14 -21.36 -6.09 -1.00
C THR A 14 -20.10 -6.08 -0.14
N THR A 15 -19.85 -4.99 0.57
CA THR A 15 -18.76 -4.89 1.53
C THR A 15 -19.18 -5.47 2.88
N TYR A 16 -18.20 -5.88 3.71
CA TYR A 16 -18.49 -6.32 5.09
C TYR A 16 -19.21 -5.25 5.91
N LYS A 17 -18.89 -3.97 5.67
CA LYS A 17 -19.54 -2.84 6.37
C LYS A 17 -21.01 -2.73 6.00
N GLU A 18 -21.34 -2.74 4.72
CA GLU A 18 -22.71 -2.66 4.22
C GLU A 18 -23.51 -3.91 4.58
N TYR A 19 -22.90 -5.09 4.49
CA TYR A 19 -23.52 -6.35 4.91
C TYR A 19 -24.00 -6.25 6.37
N ARG A 20 -23.13 -5.82 7.30
CA ARG A 20 -23.50 -5.65 8.72
C ARG A 20 -24.55 -4.57 8.92
N GLN A 21 -24.48 -3.47 8.18
CA GLN A 21 -25.41 -2.36 8.34
C GLN A 21 -26.82 -2.67 7.85
N HIS A 22 -26.94 -3.42 6.76
CA HIS A 22 -28.20 -3.62 6.05
C HIS A 22 -28.69 -5.07 6.08
N PHE A 23 -27.85 -6.05 5.79
CA PHE A 23 -28.26 -7.44 5.68
C PHE A 23 -28.39 -8.16 7.03
N GLU A 24 -27.45 -8.00 7.94
CA GLU A 24 -27.52 -8.67 9.25
C GLU A 24 -28.70 -8.20 10.08
N LYS A 25 -29.12 -6.98 9.91
CA LYS A 25 -30.27 -6.40 10.62
C LYS A 25 -31.61 -6.94 10.10
N ASP A 26 -31.66 -7.29 8.83
CA ASP A 26 -32.88 -7.85 8.22
C ASP A 26 -32.81 -9.38 8.23
N ARG A 27 -33.45 -9.97 9.27
CA ARG A 27 -33.53 -11.43 9.42
C ARG A 27 -34.26 -12.12 8.24
N ALA A 28 -35.14 -11.41 7.53
CA ALA A 28 -35.86 -11.98 6.41
C ALA A 28 -34.96 -12.10 5.17
N LEU A 29 -34.04 -11.15 4.97
CA LEU A 29 -33.04 -11.22 3.91
C LEU A 29 -31.92 -12.21 4.24
N SER A 30 -31.37 -12.16 5.46
CA SER A 30 -30.22 -13.00 5.86
C SER A 30 -30.52 -14.49 5.77
N ARG A 31 -31.76 -14.91 5.98
CA ARG A 31 -32.19 -16.33 5.85
C ARG A 31 -32.36 -16.79 4.40
N ARG A 32 -32.36 -15.88 3.43
CA ARG A 32 -32.59 -16.19 2.01
C ARG A 32 -31.34 -16.13 1.17
N PHE A 33 -30.24 -15.64 1.72
CA PHE A 33 -28.95 -15.56 1.06
C PHE A 33 -27.91 -16.39 1.80
N LEU A 34 -27.15 -17.16 1.06
CA LEU A 34 -25.94 -17.78 1.55
C LEU A 34 -24.82 -16.75 1.51
N LYS A 35 -24.24 -16.43 2.66
CA LYS A 35 -23.05 -15.56 2.72
C LYS A 35 -21.82 -16.33 2.27
N ILE A 36 -21.13 -15.78 1.27
CA ILE A 36 -19.86 -16.30 0.79
C ILE A 36 -18.81 -15.22 1.05
N ASP A 37 -17.86 -15.53 1.94
CA ASP A 37 -16.78 -14.61 2.26
C ASP A 37 -15.70 -14.68 1.18
N VAL A 38 -15.36 -13.51 0.62
CA VAL A 38 -14.27 -13.33 -0.34
C VAL A 38 -13.17 -12.54 0.35
N SER A 39 -12.05 -13.21 0.64
CA SER A 39 -10.90 -12.61 1.32
C SER A 39 -9.95 -11.93 0.34
N GLU A 40 -9.17 -10.98 0.86
CA GLU A 40 -8.07 -10.34 0.12
C GLU A 40 -7.04 -11.41 -0.30
N PRO A 41 -6.58 -11.41 -1.57
CA PRO A 41 -5.58 -12.36 -2.02
C PRO A 41 -4.22 -12.12 -1.36
N SER A 42 -3.39 -13.15 -1.30
CA SER A 42 -1.99 -13.01 -0.89
C SER A 42 -1.19 -12.16 -1.90
N SER A 43 -0.03 -11.63 -1.49
CA SER A 43 0.84 -10.88 -2.40
C SER A 43 1.25 -11.72 -3.61
N ASP A 44 1.54 -13.01 -3.41
CA ASP A 44 1.92 -13.92 -4.50
C ASP A 44 0.76 -14.18 -5.46
N ASP A 45 -0.45 -14.32 -4.96
CA ASP A 45 -1.64 -14.48 -5.80
C ASP A 45 -1.99 -13.19 -6.53
N ALA A 46 -1.82 -12.02 -5.88
CA ALA A 46 -1.98 -10.74 -6.54
C ALA A 46 -0.98 -10.57 -7.70
N VAL A 47 0.27 -10.99 -7.55
CA VAL A 47 1.24 -10.99 -8.66
C VAL A 47 0.75 -11.87 -9.82
N LYS A 48 0.21 -13.07 -9.55
CA LYS A 48 -0.34 -13.95 -10.60
C LYS A 48 -1.54 -13.29 -11.30
N ILE A 49 -2.44 -12.67 -10.54
CA ILE A 49 -3.59 -11.93 -11.09
C ILE A 49 -3.10 -10.81 -12.03
N LEU A 50 -2.15 -9.98 -11.58
CA LEU A 50 -1.62 -8.90 -12.40
C LEU A 50 -0.88 -9.40 -13.64
N MET A 51 -0.16 -10.52 -13.54
CA MET A 51 0.45 -11.18 -14.70
C MET A 51 -0.59 -11.60 -15.75
N GLY A 52 -1.73 -12.10 -15.31
CA GLY A 52 -2.84 -12.42 -16.19
C GLY A 52 -3.46 -11.18 -16.88
N LEU A 53 -3.54 -10.07 -16.16
CA LEU A 53 -4.08 -8.79 -16.66
C LEU A 53 -3.07 -7.99 -17.48
N LYS A 54 -1.78 -8.29 -17.37
CA LYS A 54 -0.67 -7.57 -18.01
C LYS A 54 -0.88 -7.29 -19.49
N SER A 55 -1.26 -8.32 -20.25
CA SER A 55 -1.47 -8.19 -21.70
C SER A 55 -2.60 -7.25 -22.08
N TYR A 56 -3.63 -7.15 -21.23
CA TYR A 56 -4.75 -6.22 -21.41
C TYR A 56 -4.27 -4.77 -21.23
N PHE A 57 -3.56 -4.46 -20.14
CA PHE A 57 -3.03 -3.12 -19.89
C PHE A 57 -1.95 -2.73 -20.90
N GLU A 58 -1.09 -3.67 -21.34
CA GLU A 58 -0.10 -3.43 -22.38
C GLU A 58 -0.74 -3.00 -23.71
N LYS A 59 -1.83 -3.64 -24.10
CA LYS A 59 -2.60 -3.26 -25.30
C LYS A 59 -3.32 -1.94 -25.14
N PHE A 60 -3.93 -1.72 -23.99
CA PHE A 60 -4.71 -0.50 -23.71
C PHE A 60 -3.83 0.76 -23.69
N HIS A 61 -2.64 0.68 -23.11
CA HIS A 61 -1.71 1.81 -22.99
C HIS A 61 -0.65 1.87 -24.11
N ASP A 62 -0.58 0.87 -24.99
CA ASP A 62 0.45 0.73 -26.03
C ASP A 62 1.87 0.77 -25.47
N ILE A 63 2.13 -0.04 -24.46
CA ILE A 63 3.41 -0.13 -23.72
C ILE A 63 3.69 -1.58 -23.32
N LYS A 64 4.88 -1.81 -22.75
CA LYS A 64 5.26 -3.11 -22.17
C LYS A 64 5.63 -2.94 -20.69
N TYR A 65 5.14 -3.84 -19.84
CA TYR A 65 5.55 -3.94 -18.45
C TYR A 65 6.60 -5.03 -18.27
N THR A 66 7.65 -4.76 -17.51
CA THR A 66 8.56 -5.83 -17.07
C THR A 66 7.89 -6.67 -15.99
N ASN A 67 8.29 -7.94 -15.86
CA ASN A 67 7.80 -8.77 -14.76
C ASN A 67 8.24 -8.22 -13.40
N ALA A 68 9.42 -7.58 -13.35
CA ALA A 68 9.92 -6.89 -12.18
C ALA A 68 9.02 -5.69 -11.79
N ALA A 69 8.52 -4.92 -12.77
CA ALA A 69 7.57 -3.83 -12.53
C ALA A 69 6.24 -4.34 -11.96
N ILE A 70 5.71 -5.45 -12.48
CA ILE A 70 4.48 -6.07 -11.95
C ILE A 70 4.67 -6.51 -10.50
N LYS A 71 5.78 -7.19 -10.19
CA LYS A 71 6.09 -7.60 -8.82
C LYS A 71 6.25 -6.38 -7.91
N ALA A 72 7.01 -5.36 -8.35
CA ALA A 72 7.21 -4.14 -7.60
C ALA A 72 5.90 -3.38 -7.32
N SER A 73 4.93 -3.38 -8.25
CA SER A 73 3.62 -2.75 -8.02
C SER A 73 2.87 -3.38 -6.86
N VAL A 74 2.92 -4.69 -6.70
CA VAL A 74 2.32 -5.40 -5.56
C VAL A 74 3.10 -5.09 -4.27
N ASP A 75 4.41 -5.32 -4.26
CA ASP A 75 5.25 -5.17 -3.07
C ASP A 75 5.20 -3.74 -2.51
N LEU A 76 5.32 -2.74 -3.38
CA LEU A 76 5.28 -1.33 -2.98
C LEU A 76 3.87 -0.87 -2.58
N SER A 77 2.82 -1.40 -3.22
CA SER A 77 1.44 -1.12 -2.80
C SER A 77 1.15 -1.63 -1.40
N VAL A 78 1.63 -2.82 -1.05
CA VAL A 78 1.47 -3.39 0.29
C VAL A 78 2.18 -2.55 1.34
N ARG A 79 3.40 -2.06 1.03
CA ARG A 79 4.21 -1.27 1.97
C ARG A 79 3.68 0.14 2.19
N HIS A 80 3.21 0.81 1.15
CA HIS A 80 2.98 2.25 1.15
C HIS A 80 1.52 2.68 0.99
N ILE A 81 0.62 1.77 0.55
CA ILE A 81 -0.80 2.06 0.36
C ILE A 81 -1.62 1.17 1.30
N THR A 82 -2.08 1.75 2.41
CA THR A 82 -2.78 1.01 3.48
C THR A 82 -4.29 1.17 3.45
N ASP A 83 -4.79 2.18 2.75
CA ASP A 83 -6.22 2.53 2.65
C ASP A 83 -7.00 1.69 1.64
N ARG A 84 -6.32 0.90 0.82
CA ARG A 84 -6.89 0.05 -0.23
C ARG A 84 -6.41 -1.39 -0.11
N LYS A 85 -7.15 -2.31 -0.71
CA LYS A 85 -6.89 -3.75 -0.67
C LYS A 85 -6.30 -4.27 -1.98
N LEU A 86 -5.59 -5.41 -1.91
CA LEU A 86 -5.19 -6.16 -3.08
C LEU A 86 -6.41 -6.87 -3.71
N PRO A 87 -6.45 -7.05 -5.04
CA PRO A 87 -5.44 -6.64 -6.02
C PRO A 87 -5.58 -5.19 -6.50
N ASP A 88 -6.67 -4.49 -6.17
CA ASP A 88 -7.07 -3.19 -6.74
C ASP A 88 -5.96 -2.14 -6.62
N LYS A 89 -5.35 -1.98 -5.43
CA LYS A 89 -4.27 -0.99 -5.24
C LYS A 89 -3.06 -1.21 -6.15
N ALA A 90 -2.76 -2.45 -6.49
CA ALA A 90 -1.66 -2.77 -7.39
C ALA A 90 -2.07 -2.60 -8.87
N ILE A 91 -3.33 -2.88 -9.20
CA ILE A 91 -3.93 -2.60 -10.52
C ILE A 91 -3.91 -1.10 -10.80
N ASP A 92 -4.33 -0.27 -9.84
CA ASP A 92 -4.31 1.20 -9.97
C ASP A 92 -2.91 1.73 -10.27
N ILE A 93 -1.87 1.15 -9.66
CA ILE A 93 -0.47 1.56 -9.90
C ILE A 93 -0.05 1.25 -11.34
N ILE A 94 -0.33 0.06 -11.87
CA ILE A 94 0.06 -0.29 -13.25
C ILE A 94 -0.74 0.52 -14.27
N ASP A 95 -2.01 0.78 -14.01
CA ASP A 95 -2.86 1.61 -14.86
C ASP A 95 -2.38 3.06 -14.90
N GLU A 96 -2.14 3.68 -13.74
CA GLU A 96 -1.60 5.05 -13.62
C GLU A 96 -0.20 5.16 -14.28
N ALA A 97 0.66 4.14 -14.13
CA ALA A 97 1.97 4.11 -14.77
C ALA A 97 1.84 4.10 -16.31
N GLY A 98 0.89 3.33 -16.83
CA GLY A 98 0.57 3.30 -18.25
C GLY A 98 0.00 4.62 -18.76
N ALA A 99 -0.99 5.17 -18.04
CA ALA A 99 -1.63 6.43 -18.38
C ALA A 99 -0.62 7.60 -18.45
N ARG A 100 0.29 7.68 -17.47
CA ARG A 100 1.36 8.71 -17.48
C ARG A 100 2.26 8.62 -18.69
N THR A 101 2.60 7.43 -19.12
CA THR A 101 3.43 7.23 -20.30
C THR A 101 2.74 7.74 -21.57
N LYS A 102 1.41 7.66 -21.65
CA LYS A 102 0.64 8.23 -22.76
C LYS A 102 0.64 9.77 -22.79
N LEU A 103 0.76 10.42 -21.63
CA LEU A 103 0.80 11.89 -21.52
C LEU A 103 2.15 12.50 -21.95
N VAL A 104 3.19 11.69 -22.09
CA VAL A 104 4.49 12.12 -22.59
C VAL A 104 4.46 12.18 -24.12
N GLU A 105 5.07 13.21 -24.70
CA GLU A 105 5.18 13.36 -26.17
C GLU A 105 5.74 12.10 -26.81
N GLU A 106 5.20 11.71 -27.98
CA GLU A 106 5.54 10.46 -28.67
C GLU A 106 7.04 10.26 -28.88
N LYS A 107 7.77 11.33 -29.17
CA LYS A 107 9.23 11.27 -29.38
C LYS A 107 10.03 10.89 -28.13
N SER A 108 9.50 11.16 -26.94
CA SER A 108 10.15 10.90 -25.65
C SER A 108 9.48 9.76 -24.87
N ARG A 109 8.45 9.13 -25.44
CA ARG A 109 7.68 8.07 -24.81
C ARG A 109 8.48 6.80 -24.64
N LYS A 110 8.69 6.38 -23.40
CA LYS A 110 9.25 5.06 -23.09
C LYS A 110 8.20 3.98 -23.36
N LYS A 111 8.46 3.09 -24.30
CA LYS A 111 7.58 1.95 -24.59
C LYS A 111 7.65 0.82 -23.53
N LYS A 112 8.50 0.94 -22.53
CA LYS A 112 8.72 -0.06 -21.49
C LYS A 112 8.70 0.57 -20.11
N ILE A 113 7.86 0.02 -19.23
CA ILE A 113 7.75 0.40 -17.82
C ILE A 113 8.54 -0.58 -16.97
N ASP A 114 9.42 -0.07 -16.14
CA ASP A 114 10.23 -0.82 -15.21
C ASP A 114 9.98 -0.35 -13.77
N ILE A 115 10.73 -0.86 -12.79
CA ILE A 115 10.58 -0.58 -11.36
C ILE A 115 10.57 0.94 -11.08
N LYS A 116 11.45 1.71 -11.73
CA LYS A 116 11.57 3.16 -11.50
C LYS A 116 10.28 3.95 -11.80
N GLU A 117 9.58 3.58 -12.85
CA GLU A 117 8.31 4.20 -13.20
C GLU A 117 7.24 3.86 -12.15
N ILE A 118 7.20 2.61 -11.68
CA ILE A 118 6.31 2.16 -10.59
C ILE A 118 6.61 2.91 -9.28
N GLU A 119 7.88 3.03 -8.89
CA GLU A 119 8.30 3.79 -7.71
C GLU A 119 7.82 5.25 -7.78
N SER A 120 7.96 5.89 -8.93
CA SER A 120 7.48 7.26 -9.14
C SER A 120 5.96 7.41 -8.98
N VAL A 121 5.19 6.41 -9.42
CA VAL A 121 3.74 6.39 -9.27
C VAL A 121 3.36 6.19 -7.81
N VAL A 122 3.95 5.21 -7.15
CA VAL A 122 3.71 4.93 -5.72
C VAL A 122 4.07 6.15 -4.87
N ALA A 123 5.20 6.82 -5.14
CA ALA A 123 5.61 8.04 -4.46
C ALA A 123 4.51 9.10 -4.48
N LYS A 124 3.89 9.30 -5.65
CA LYS A 124 2.84 10.30 -5.81
C LYS A 124 1.54 9.89 -5.12
N ILE A 125 1.12 8.62 -5.27
CA ILE A 125 -0.11 8.11 -4.64
C ILE A 125 0.01 8.14 -3.11
N ALA A 126 1.12 7.65 -2.57
CA ALA A 126 1.39 7.61 -1.14
C ALA A 126 1.85 8.96 -0.55
N ARG A 127 2.08 9.98 -1.39
CA ARG A 127 2.57 11.32 -1.01
C ARG A 127 3.91 11.28 -0.26
N ILE A 128 4.81 10.39 -0.65
CA ILE A 128 6.15 10.24 -0.07
C ILE A 128 7.22 10.59 -1.10
N PRO A 129 8.40 11.07 -0.67
CA PRO A 129 9.49 11.37 -1.59
C PRO A 129 9.95 10.12 -2.35
N PRO A 130 10.18 10.19 -3.68
CA PRO A 130 10.60 9.02 -4.48
C PRO A 130 11.86 8.32 -3.96
N LYS A 131 12.79 9.09 -3.40
CA LYS A 131 14.03 8.57 -2.80
C LYS A 131 13.79 7.66 -1.58
N SER A 132 12.63 7.76 -0.93
CA SER A 132 12.28 6.94 0.24
C SER A 132 11.76 5.54 -0.15
N ILE A 133 11.32 5.37 -1.41
CA ILE A 133 10.75 4.12 -1.89
C ILE A 133 11.85 3.15 -2.35
N SER A 134 12.89 3.68 -2.99
CA SER A 134 14.01 2.89 -3.53
C SER A 134 15.12 2.61 -2.51
N ARG A 135 15.04 3.17 -1.31
CA ARG A 135 16.03 2.87 -0.25
C ARG A 135 15.81 1.48 0.31
N ASP A 136 16.90 0.73 0.33
CA ASP A 136 17.03 -0.50 1.08
C ASP A 136 16.77 -0.19 2.56
N ASP A 137 15.64 -0.66 3.08
CA ASP A 137 15.19 -0.37 4.47
C ASP A 137 16.30 -0.62 5.50
N GLU A 138 17.15 -1.63 5.24
CA GLU A 138 18.26 -1.97 6.11
C GLU A 138 19.34 -0.88 6.17
N LYS A 139 19.70 -0.31 5.02
CA LYS A 139 20.67 0.79 4.96
C LYS A 139 20.12 2.07 5.59
N ALA A 140 18.84 2.38 5.35
CA ALA A 140 18.19 3.52 5.96
C ALA A 140 18.11 3.40 7.48
N LEU A 141 17.82 2.21 8.01
CA LEU A 141 17.80 1.95 9.45
C LEU A 141 19.19 1.99 10.10
N LYS A 142 20.24 1.59 9.39
CA LYS A 142 21.62 1.71 9.86
C LYS A 142 22.07 3.16 9.99
N SER A 143 21.72 4.00 9.00
CA SER A 143 22.11 5.43 9.00
C SER A 143 21.21 6.32 9.85
N LEU A 144 20.01 5.85 10.25
CA LEU A 144 19.01 6.63 10.97
C LEU A 144 19.55 7.43 12.19
N PRO A 145 20.35 6.85 13.12
CA PRO A 145 20.88 7.61 14.25
C PRO A 145 21.83 8.73 13.81
N ILE A 146 22.63 8.48 12.77
CA ILE A 146 23.61 9.45 12.24
C ILE A 146 22.89 10.60 11.56
N ASP A 147 21.86 10.29 10.78
CA ASP A 147 21.08 11.30 10.04
C ASP A 147 20.29 12.18 11.01
N LEU A 148 19.70 11.61 12.05
CA LEU A 148 19.02 12.37 13.12
C LEU A 148 20.00 13.27 13.90
N LYS A 149 21.20 12.80 14.24
CA LYS A 149 22.23 13.59 14.93
C LYS A 149 22.77 14.76 14.09
N ARG A 150 22.63 14.71 12.77
CA ARG A 150 22.97 15.85 11.88
C ARG A 150 21.98 17.00 11.95
N VAL A 151 20.73 16.71 12.28
CA VAL A 151 19.64 17.70 12.31
C VAL A 151 19.33 18.15 13.73
N VAL A 152 19.43 17.26 14.70
CA VAL A 152 19.13 17.54 16.12
C VAL A 152 20.38 17.39 16.95
N PHE A 153 20.82 18.50 17.56
CA PHE A 153 22.02 18.55 18.41
C PHE A 153 21.68 18.42 19.89
N GLY A 154 22.52 17.69 20.63
CA GLY A 154 22.44 17.61 22.11
C GLY A 154 21.32 16.69 22.63
N GLN A 155 20.67 15.88 21.77
CA GLN A 155 19.61 14.96 22.16
C GLN A 155 19.98 13.48 21.90
N ASP A 156 21.24 13.11 22.08
CA ASP A 156 21.78 11.79 21.75
C ASP A 156 20.99 10.64 22.37
N LYS A 157 20.64 10.75 23.66
CA LYS A 157 19.85 9.70 24.35
C LYS A 157 18.48 9.51 23.76
N ALA A 158 17.77 10.58 23.40
CA ALA A 158 16.45 10.51 22.78
C ALA A 158 16.53 9.89 21.39
N ILE A 159 17.51 10.30 20.59
CA ILE A 159 17.79 9.77 19.25
C ILE A 159 18.09 8.27 19.30
N GLU A 160 18.91 7.82 20.25
CA GLU A 160 19.24 6.41 20.40
C GLU A 160 18.04 5.56 20.82
N GLN A 161 17.20 6.05 21.74
CA GLN A 161 15.98 5.36 22.16
C GLN A 161 14.98 5.21 21.01
N VAL A 162 14.71 6.30 20.29
CA VAL A 162 13.80 6.28 19.14
C VAL A 162 14.34 5.38 18.03
N SER A 163 15.62 5.52 17.68
CA SER A 163 16.25 4.71 16.63
C SER A 163 16.24 3.21 16.97
N SER A 164 16.49 2.86 18.22
CA SER A 164 16.42 1.47 18.68
C SER A 164 15.01 0.91 18.61
N ALA A 165 14.02 1.70 19.04
CA ALA A 165 12.63 1.30 18.99
C ALA A 165 12.12 1.11 17.54
N VAL A 166 12.50 2.00 16.62
CA VAL A 166 12.18 1.87 15.18
C VAL A 166 12.85 0.64 14.57
N LYS A 167 14.12 0.38 14.90
CA LYS A 167 14.86 -0.81 14.45
C LYS A 167 14.20 -2.10 14.93
N LEU A 168 13.84 -2.19 16.20
CA LEU A 168 13.13 -3.36 16.76
C LEU A 168 11.77 -3.60 16.08
N ALA A 169 11.02 -2.53 15.84
CA ALA A 169 9.73 -2.63 15.16
C ALA A 169 9.87 -3.14 13.72
N ARG A 170 10.91 -2.74 13.00
CA ARG A 170 11.21 -3.16 11.63
C ARG A 170 11.86 -4.53 11.51
N ALA A 171 12.48 -5.04 12.59
CA ALA A 171 13.06 -6.38 12.64
C ALA A 171 12.04 -7.53 12.64
N GLY A 172 10.74 -7.25 12.49
CA GLY A 172 9.69 -8.26 12.40
C GLY A 172 9.30 -8.91 13.73
N LEU A 173 9.82 -8.44 14.85
CA LEU A 173 9.49 -8.93 16.21
C LEU A 173 8.11 -8.45 16.70
N ARG A 174 7.25 -8.01 15.79
CA ARG A 174 6.01 -7.33 16.10
C ARG A 174 4.83 -7.82 15.25
N GLU A 175 3.62 -7.69 15.80
CA GLU A 175 2.38 -7.95 15.06
C GLU A 175 2.21 -6.96 13.90
N PRO A 176 1.94 -7.44 12.65
CA PRO A 176 1.92 -6.61 11.43
C PRO A 176 0.95 -5.42 11.46
N ASN A 177 -0.12 -5.51 12.25
CA ASN A 177 -1.21 -4.52 12.26
C ASN A 177 -1.14 -3.51 13.41
N LYS A 178 -0.08 -3.53 14.22
CA LYS A 178 0.08 -2.58 15.34
C LYS A 178 1.00 -1.41 14.95
N PRO A 179 0.73 -0.17 15.44
CA PRO A 179 1.59 0.99 15.19
C PRO A 179 2.99 0.77 15.74
N ILE A 180 4.03 1.38 15.17
CA ILE A 180 5.45 1.20 15.54
C ILE A 180 5.70 1.47 17.03
N GLY A 181 5.00 2.38 17.64
CA GLY A 181 5.03 2.71 19.05
C GLY A 181 4.27 4.00 19.32
N SER A 182 3.95 4.23 20.57
CA SER A 182 3.49 5.53 21.04
C SER A 182 4.62 6.14 21.86
N TYR A 183 5.14 7.29 21.44
CA TYR A 183 6.25 7.96 22.07
C TYR A 183 5.82 9.33 22.58
N LEU A 184 6.18 9.64 23.83
CA LEU A 184 5.93 10.94 24.42
C LEU A 184 7.27 11.64 24.65
N PHE A 185 7.50 12.73 23.94
CA PHE A 185 8.67 13.58 24.15
C PHE A 185 8.35 14.66 25.19
N ALA A 186 8.90 14.52 26.41
CA ALA A 186 8.74 15.49 27.50
C ALA A 186 10.05 16.28 27.71
N GLY A 187 9.93 17.58 27.89
CA GLY A 187 11.10 18.46 28.15
C GLY A 187 10.77 19.94 27.96
N PRO A 188 11.69 20.87 28.29
CA PRO A 188 11.49 22.30 28.13
C PRO A 188 11.17 22.73 26.70
N THR A 189 10.60 23.93 26.54
CA THR A 189 10.30 24.47 25.19
C THR A 189 11.61 24.81 24.46
N GLY A 190 11.65 24.60 23.15
CA GLY A 190 12.81 24.96 22.30
C GLY A 190 13.94 23.94 22.23
N VAL A 191 13.87 22.80 22.92
CA VAL A 191 14.96 21.79 22.96
C VAL A 191 14.93 20.78 21.79
N GLY A 192 14.16 21.01 20.76
CA GLY A 192 14.15 20.15 19.53
C GLY A 192 13.22 18.95 19.57
N LYS A 193 12.23 18.86 20.50
CA LYS A 193 11.28 17.72 20.58
C LYS A 193 10.54 17.46 19.27
N THR A 194 10.03 18.51 18.66
CA THR A 194 9.29 18.43 17.38
C THR A 194 10.19 18.02 16.22
N GLU A 195 11.46 18.43 16.26
CA GLU A 195 12.42 18.11 15.21
C GLU A 195 12.85 16.64 15.24
N VAL A 196 12.96 16.04 16.43
CA VAL A 196 13.18 14.59 16.59
C VAL A 196 11.98 13.77 16.09
N ALA A 197 10.77 14.34 16.19
CA ALA A 197 9.53 13.64 15.81
C ALA A 197 9.19 13.73 14.32
N LYS A 198 9.78 14.67 13.59
CA LYS A 198 9.63 14.83 12.12
C LYS A 198 10.50 13.81 11.37
#